data_abf8599ce46321ff15be85433eba6e35
#
_entry.id   abf8599ce46321ff15be85433eba6e35
#
_cell.length_a   1.000
_cell.length_b   1.000
_cell.length_c   1.000
_cell.angle_alpha   90.00
_cell.angle_beta   90.00
_cell.angle_gamma   90.00
#
_symmetry.space_group_name_H-M   'P 1'
#
loop_
_entity.id
_entity.type
_entity.pdbx_description
1 polymer ?
#
loop_
_entity_poly.entity_id
_entity_poly.type
_entity_poly.pdbx_seq_one_letter_code
_entity_poly.pdbx_strand_id
1 'polypeptide(L)'
;MRSATKAITRLGEFIAAIMMAAMFATFILQVFIRYTARTEWIAKTIPIFDPNLYGWTLEFCLVLWIWLVFWGSALIVRERDHVSFDLIYTSVSPKIRKWMAICSCLVISAGFLWVLEPTWEKFYILRLKRTATLSNLFGDWIRVRDIYSIFFLF
;
A
#
# COMPACT_ATOMS: atom_id res chain seq x y z
N MET A 1 22.76 -17.76 -9.35
CA MET A 1 22.14 -16.75 -8.48
C MET A 1 21.65 -15.49 -9.24
N ARG A 2 22.42 -14.86 -10.13
CA ARG A 2 21.99 -13.63 -10.86
C ARG A 2 20.76 -13.81 -11.76
N SER A 3 20.45 -15.02 -12.25
CA SER A 3 19.28 -15.26 -13.10
C SER A 3 17.99 -15.34 -12.29
N ALA A 4 18.02 -15.99 -11.13
CA ALA A 4 16.85 -16.11 -10.23
C ALA A 4 16.42 -14.74 -9.67
N THR A 5 17.39 -13.92 -9.24
CA THR A 5 17.09 -12.55 -8.76
C THR A 5 16.44 -11.69 -9.85
N LYS A 6 16.91 -11.77 -11.09
CA LYS A 6 16.30 -11.05 -12.21
C LYS A 6 14.88 -11.52 -12.50
N ALA A 7 14.61 -12.82 -12.38
CA ALA A 7 13.26 -13.36 -12.57
C ALA A 7 12.30 -12.88 -11.49
N ILE A 8 12.73 -12.87 -10.22
CA ILE A 8 11.94 -12.38 -9.09
C ILE A 8 11.62 -10.89 -9.24
N THR A 9 12.62 -10.07 -9.60
CA THR A 9 12.41 -8.64 -9.81
C THR A 9 11.42 -8.38 -10.96
N ARG A 10 11.55 -9.07 -12.09
CA ARG A 10 10.61 -8.94 -13.22
C ARG A 10 9.19 -9.35 -12.85
N LEU A 11 9.06 -10.42 -12.08
CA LEU A 11 7.75 -10.84 -11.57
C LEU A 11 7.16 -9.79 -10.63
N GLY A 12 7.98 -9.21 -9.76
CA GLY A 12 7.59 -8.13 -8.86
C GLY A 12 7.13 -6.88 -9.62
N GLU A 13 7.88 -6.48 -10.64
CA GLU A 13 7.54 -5.35 -11.53
C GLU A 13 6.22 -5.61 -12.28
N PHE A 14 6.02 -6.83 -12.78
CA PHE A 14 4.79 -7.21 -13.49
C PHE A 14 3.57 -7.18 -12.57
N ILE A 15 3.67 -7.71 -11.35
CA ILE A 15 2.60 -7.67 -10.36
C ILE A 15 2.26 -6.22 -9.98
N ALA A 16 3.27 -5.39 -9.74
CA ALA A 16 3.07 -3.98 -9.44
C ALA A 16 2.39 -3.23 -10.59
N ALA A 17 2.77 -3.52 -11.84
CA ALA A 17 2.13 -2.94 -13.02
C ALA A 17 0.64 -3.33 -13.11
N ILE A 18 0.29 -4.59 -12.82
CA ILE A 18 -1.10 -5.03 -12.78
C ILE A 18 -1.87 -4.31 -11.66
N MET A 19 -1.28 -4.18 -10.47
CA MET A 19 -1.91 -3.47 -9.35
C MET A 19 -2.16 -1.99 -9.69
N MET A 20 -1.19 -1.32 -10.32
CA MET A 20 -1.35 0.06 -10.79
C MET A 20 -2.45 0.16 -11.86
N ALA A 21 -2.47 -0.74 -12.83
CA ALA A 21 -3.48 -0.75 -13.87
C ALA A 21 -4.88 -0.98 -13.30
N ALA A 22 -5.03 -1.91 -12.35
CA ALA A 22 -6.29 -2.18 -11.65
C ALA A 22 -6.77 -0.96 -10.85
N MET A 23 -5.86 -0.30 -10.12
CA MET A 23 -6.16 0.91 -9.37
C MET A 23 -6.61 2.05 -10.30
N PHE A 24 -5.91 2.24 -11.41
CA PHE A 24 -6.27 3.25 -12.41
C PHE A 24 -7.62 2.96 -13.04
N ALA A 25 -7.88 1.71 -13.44
CA ALA A 25 -9.17 1.31 -14.01
C ALA A 25 -10.32 1.54 -13.01
N THR A 26 -10.12 1.18 -11.75
CA THR A 26 -11.11 1.40 -10.68
C THR A 26 -11.35 2.89 -10.44
N PHE A 27 -10.31 3.70 -10.49
CA PHE A 27 -10.43 5.16 -10.37
C PHE A 27 -11.23 5.76 -11.52
N ILE A 28 -10.94 5.37 -12.76
CA ILE A 28 -11.70 5.82 -13.95
C ILE A 28 -13.15 5.40 -13.84
N LEU A 29 -13.42 4.16 -13.43
CA LEU A 29 -14.78 3.67 -13.19
C LEU A 29 -15.52 4.55 -12.17
N GLN A 30 -14.86 4.87 -11.05
CA GLN A 30 -15.44 5.72 -10.01
C GLN A 30 -15.76 7.13 -10.52
N VAL A 31 -14.84 7.73 -11.27
CA VAL A 31 -15.04 9.05 -11.88
C VAL A 31 -16.23 8.99 -12.85
N PHE A 32 -16.25 7.99 -13.73
CA PHE A 32 -17.31 7.80 -14.71
C PHE A 32 -18.69 7.71 -14.05
N ILE A 33 -18.85 6.85 -13.04
CA ILE A 33 -20.09 6.68 -12.30
C ILE A 33 -20.52 7.96 -11.61
N ARG A 34 -19.58 8.67 -10.97
CA ARG A 34 -19.85 9.91 -10.26
C ARG A 34 -20.31 11.02 -11.19
N TYR A 35 -19.74 11.13 -12.39
CA TYR A 35 -20.17 12.10 -13.40
C TYR A 35 -21.53 11.73 -14.02
N THR A 36 -21.73 10.45 -14.29
CA THR A 36 -23.01 9.94 -14.84
C THR A 36 -24.16 10.12 -13.84
N ALA A 37 -23.91 9.91 -12.56
CA ALA A 37 -24.89 10.11 -11.49
C ALA A 37 -25.32 11.58 -11.30
N ARG A 38 -24.52 12.55 -11.76
CA ARG A 38 -24.91 13.97 -11.78
C ARG A 38 -26.03 14.28 -12.74
N THR A 39 -26.23 13.43 -13.75
CA THR A 39 -27.32 13.59 -14.73
C THR A 39 -28.54 12.85 -14.19
N GLU A 40 -29.45 13.57 -13.55
CA GLU A 40 -30.64 13.03 -12.88
C GLU A 40 -31.45 12.07 -13.74
N TRP A 41 -31.51 12.30 -15.04
CA TRP A 41 -32.24 11.47 -15.99
C TRP A 41 -31.61 10.06 -16.09
N ILE A 42 -30.29 9.95 -16.13
CA ILE A 42 -29.58 8.66 -16.26
C ILE A 42 -29.66 7.88 -14.93
N ALA A 43 -29.47 8.55 -13.81
CA ALA A 43 -29.52 7.95 -12.50
C ALA A 43 -30.90 7.33 -12.17
N LYS A 44 -31.98 7.93 -12.66
CA LYS A 44 -33.35 7.41 -12.46
C LYS A 44 -33.72 6.30 -13.43
N THR A 45 -33.12 6.27 -14.62
CA THR A 45 -33.50 5.32 -15.67
C THR A 45 -32.74 4.02 -15.59
N ILE A 46 -31.50 4.05 -15.08
CA ILE A 46 -30.60 2.88 -15.06
C ILE A 46 -30.04 2.68 -13.65
N PRO A 47 -30.61 1.75 -12.86
CA PRO A 47 -30.18 1.50 -11.47
C PRO A 47 -28.71 1.06 -11.33
N ILE A 48 -28.08 0.61 -12.40
CA ILE A 48 -26.67 0.21 -12.43
C ILE A 48 -25.70 1.38 -12.17
N PHE A 49 -26.13 2.62 -12.41
CA PHE A 49 -25.31 3.83 -12.18
C PHE A 49 -25.55 4.47 -10.80
N ASP A 50 -26.14 3.74 -9.85
CA ASP A 50 -26.27 4.22 -8.48
C ASP A 50 -24.89 4.28 -7.81
N PRO A 51 -24.39 5.48 -7.41
CA PRO A 51 -23.09 5.62 -6.76
C PRO A 51 -22.95 4.81 -5.47
N ASN A 52 -24.06 4.50 -4.80
CA ASN A 52 -24.06 3.71 -3.57
C ASN A 52 -23.59 2.26 -3.78
N LEU A 53 -23.78 1.72 -4.99
CA LEU A 53 -23.32 0.37 -5.34
C LEU A 53 -21.80 0.29 -5.48
N TYR A 54 -21.13 1.43 -5.71
CA TYR A 54 -19.68 1.50 -6.02
C TYR A 54 -18.83 2.02 -4.86
N GLY A 55 -19.35 2.06 -3.66
CA GLY A 55 -18.59 2.44 -2.47
C GLY A 55 -17.34 1.57 -2.23
N TRP A 56 -17.35 0.33 -2.69
CA TRP A 56 -16.23 -0.61 -2.58
C TRP A 56 -14.99 -0.18 -3.39
N THR A 57 -15.14 0.63 -4.43
CA THR A 57 -14.04 1.07 -5.28
C THR A 57 -12.99 1.86 -4.52
N LEU A 58 -13.41 2.68 -3.55
CA LEU A 58 -12.50 3.43 -2.69
C LEU A 58 -11.69 2.49 -1.79
N GLU A 59 -12.36 1.54 -1.13
CA GLU A 59 -11.70 0.56 -0.26
C GLU A 59 -10.72 -0.30 -1.07
N PHE A 60 -11.09 -0.72 -2.26
CA PHE A 60 -10.24 -1.50 -3.15
C PHE A 60 -8.99 -0.72 -3.59
N CYS A 61 -9.13 0.56 -3.96
CA CYS A 61 -7.99 1.42 -4.27
C CYS A 61 -7.05 1.58 -3.08
N LEU A 62 -7.57 1.76 -1.87
CA LEU A 62 -6.76 1.86 -0.66
C LEU A 62 -5.97 0.58 -0.38
N VAL A 63 -6.61 -0.58 -0.56
CA VAL A 63 -5.96 -1.88 -0.42
C VAL A 63 -4.80 -2.00 -1.42
N LEU A 64 -5.08 -1.79 -2.69
CA LEU A 64 -4.07 -1.87 -3.74
C LEU A 64 -2.92 -0.88 -3.51
N TRP A 65 -3.24 0.33 -3.01
CA TRP A 65 -2.23 1.34 -2.67
C TRP A 65 -1.27 0.85 -1.59
N ILE A 66 -1.80 0.33 -0.49
CA ILE A 66 -1.00 -0.17 0.62
C ILE A 66 -0.10 -1.32 0.13
N TRP A 67 -0.69 -2.29 -0.58
CA TRP A 67 0.05 -3.43 -1.11
C TRP A 67 1.11 -3.01 -2.12
N LEU A 68 0.80 -2.06 -3.01
CA LEU A 68 1.74 -1.54 -3.99
C LEU A 68 2.95 -0.88 -3.34
N VAL A 69 2.74 -0.06 -2.29
CA VAL A 69 3.82 0.63 -1.58
C VAL A 69 4.75 -0.37 -0.91
N PHE A 70 4.22 -1.34 -0.15
CA PHE A 70 5.04 -2.34 0.53
C PHE A 70 5.72 -3.29 -0.46
N TRP A 71 5.00 -3.75 -1.45
CA TRP A 71 5.53 -4.61 -2.51
C TRP A 71 6.65 -3.93 -3.30
N GLY A 72 6.40 -2.68 -3.70
CA GLY A 72 7.37 -1.87 -4.43
C GLY A 72 8.64 -1.63 -3.61
N SER A 73 8.48 -1.24 -2.35
CA SER A 73 9.61 -0.99 -1.45
C SER A 73 10.45 -2.24 -1.20
N ALA A 74 9.81 -3.42 -1.09
CA ALA A 74 10.52 -4.66 -0.77
C ALA A 74 11.21 -5.31 -1.98
N LEU A 75 10.60 -5.26 -3.18
CA LEU A 75 11.02 -6.06 -4.32
C LEU A 75 11.56 -5.25 -5.51
N ILE A 76 11.15 -3.99 -5.66
CA ILE A 76 11.42 -3.19 -6.85
C ILE A 76 12.48 -2.12 -6.57
N VAL A 77 12.34 -1.40 -5.46
CA VAL A 77 13.24 -0.29 -5.12
C VAL A 77 14.62 -0.84 -4.78
N ARG A 78 15.63 -0.30 -5.46
CA ARG A 78 17.02 -0.67 -5.25
C ARG A 78 17.70 0.39 -4.40
N GLU A 79 18.78 0.01 -3.73
CA GLU A 79 19.61 0.92 -2.93
C GLU A 79 20.06 2.17 -3.71
N ARG A 80 20.24 2.02 -5.02
CA ARG A 80 20.63 3.11 -5.94
C ARG A 80 19.52 4.10 -6.26
N ASP A 81 18.27 3.71 -6.04
CA ASP A 81 17.09 4.53 -6.33
C ASP A 81 16.75 5.45 -5.14
N HIS A 82 17.38 5.20 -3.99
CA HIS A 82 17.29 6.08 -2.84
C HIS A 82 18.24 7.26 -3.01
N VAL A 83 17.67 8.46 -2.93
CA VAL A 83 18.46 9.69 -2.87
C VAL A 83 19.17 9.73 -1.51
N SER A 84 20.46 9.43 -1.49
CA SER A 84 21.29 9.56 -0.29
C SER A 84 21.92 10.93 -0.26
N PHE A 85 21.62 11.70 0.78
CA PHE A 85 22.29 12.97 1.03
C PHE A 85 23.65 12.70 1.71
N ASP A 86 24.63 12.31 0.91
CA ASP A 86 25.96 11.91 1.37
C ASP A 86 26.86 13.07 1.78
N LEU A 87 26.38 14.31 1.71
CA LEU A 87 27.19 15.52 1.99
C LEU A 87 27.87 15.48 3.36
N ILE A 88 27.14 15.10 4.40
CA ILE A 88 27.69 14.98 5.76
C ILE A 88 28.54 13.71 5.86
N TYR A 89 28.07 12.63 5.25
CA TYR A 89 28.69 11.31 5.33
C TYR A 89 30.07 11.26 4.65
N THR A 90 30.26 12.01 3.57
CA THR A 90 31.53 12.13 2.84
C THR A 90 32.53 13.07 3.53
N SER A 91 32.06 14.06 4.31
CA SER A 91 32.91 15.05 4.98
C SER A 91 33.52 14.58 6.31
N VAL A 92 33.03 13.45 6.85
CA VAL A 92 33.44 12.96 8.19
C VAL A 92 34.47 11.83 8.09
N SER A 93 35.30 11.70 9.13
CA SER A 93 36.30 10.63 9.22
C SER A 93 35.65 9.23 9.25
N PRO A 94 36.35 8.17 8.79
CA PRO A 94 35.81 6.80 8.75
C PRO A 94 35.35 6.27 10.12
N LYS A 95 35.97 6.72 11.20
CA LYS A 95 35.58 6.32 12.57
C LYS A 95 34.23 6.95 12.96
N ILE A 96 34.02 8.23 12.67
CA ILE A 96 32.76 8.94 12.96
C ILE A 96 31.64 8.37 12.09
N ARG A 97 31.92 8.05 10.83
CA ARG A 97 30.97 7.41 9.91
C ARG A 97 30.41 6.10 10.46
N LYS A 98 31.28 5.24 11.03
CA LYS A 98 30.84 4.00 11.69
C LYS A 98 29.90 4.28 12.86
N TRP A 99 30.23 5.21 13.73
CA TRP A 99 29.40 5.57 14.86
C TRP A 99 28.05 6.17 14.45
N MET A 100 28.03 7.02 13.42
CA MET A 100 26.81 7.55 12.84
C MET A 100 25.90 6.43 12.29
N ALA A 101 26.45 5.47 11.56
CA ALA A 101 25.69 4.35 11.03
C ALA A 101 25.09 3.48 12.15
N ILE A 102 25.86 3.17 13.20
CA ILE A 102 25.38 2.41 14.35
C ILE A 102 24.27 3.18 15.09
N CYS A 103 24.49 4.47 15.35
CA CYS A 103 23.51 5.32 16.03
C CYS A 103 22.20 5.42 15.22
N SER A 104 22.28 5.64 13.92
CA SER A 104 21.10 5.68 13.04
C SER A 104 20.34 4.34 13.04
N CYS A 105 21.06 3.24 12.97
CA CYS A 105 20.45 1.91 13.02
C CYS A 105 19.73 1.66 14.35
N LEU A 106 20.36 2.05 15.47
CA LEU A 106 19.75 1.93 16.81
C LEU A 106 18.51 2.81 16.96
N VAL A 107 18.57 4.07 16.50
CA VAL A 107 17.44 5.00 16.57
C VAL A 107 16.26 4.48 15.73
N ILE A 108 16.52 4.02 14.51
CA ILE A 108 15.50 3.44 13.63
C ILE A 108 14.89 2.18 14.26
N SER A 109 15.73 1.27 14.76
CA SER A 109 15.25 0.04 15.41
C SER A 109 14.43 0.34 16.67
N ALA A 110 14.89 1.28 17.50
CA ALA A 110 14.15 1.71 18.68
C ALA A 110 12.81 2.37 18.30
N GLY A 111 12.80 3.17 17.23
CA GLY A 111 11.56 3.76 16.70
C GLY A 111 10.56 2.72 16.23
N PHE A 112 11.01 1.69 15.50
CA PHE A 112 10.14 0.58 15.07
C PHE A 112 9.59 -0.21 16.27
N LEU A 113 10.44 -0.51 17.26
CA LEU A 113 10.00 -1.20 18.47
C LEU A 113 8.97 -0.38 19.28
N TRP A 114 9.18 0.95 19.36
CA TRP A 114 8.23 1.85 20.02
C TRP A 114 6.86 1.90 19.35
N VAL A 115 6.84 1.88 18.02
CA VAL A 115 5.60 1.94 17.23
C VAL A 115 4.89 0.58 17.19
N LEU A 116 5.58 -0.52 17.52
CA LEU A 116 5.02 -1.87 17.44
C LEU A 116 3.82 -2.04 18.38
N GLU A 117 3.92 -1.57 19.62
CA GLU A 117 2.87 -1.71 20.63
C GLU A 117 1.57 -0.98 20.24
N PRO A 118 1.57 0.35 19.94
CA PRO A 118 0.36 1.04 19.52
C PRO A 118 -0.19 0.55 18.18
N THR A 119 0.67 0.02 17.30
CA THR A 119 0.23 -0.60 16.05
C THR A 119 -0.50 -1.91 16.32
N TRP A 120 0.00 -2.73 17.24
CA TRP A 120 -0.62 -3.99 17.64
C TRP A 120 -1.99 -3.77 18.26
N GLU A 121 -2.15 -2.78 19.13
CA GLU A 121 -3.44 -2.43 19.72
C GLU A 121 -4.46 -1.97 18.67
N LYS A 122 -4.05 -1.09 17.76
CA LYS A 122 -4.90 -0.67 16.64
C LYS A 122 -5.27 -1.84 15.74
N PHE A 123 -4.35 -2.76 15.54
CA PHE A 123 -4.58 -3.96 14.75
C PHE A 123 -5.59 -4.90 15.40
N TYR A 124 -5.57 -4.98 16.73
CA TYR A 124 -6.58 -5.73 17.49
C TYR A 124 -7.97 -5.13 17.32
N ILE A 125 -8.10 -3.81 17.37
CA ILE A 125 -9.37 -3.09 17.13
C ILE A 125 -9.85 -3.32 15.68
N LEU A 126 -8.95 -3.28 14.69
CA LEU A 126 -9.28 -3.56 13.29
C LEU A 126 -9.76 -4.99 13.06
N ARG A 127 -9.41 -5.94 13.94
CA ARG A 127 -9.91 -7.31 13.90
C ARG A 127 -11.42 -7.41 13.98
N LEU A 128 -12.04 -6.49 14.72
CA LEU A 128 -13.49 -6.46 14.94
C LEU A 128 -14.24 -5.71 13.83
N LYS A 129 -13.53 -4.87 13.06
CA LYS A 129 -14.13 -4.05 12.02
C LYS A 129 -14.16 -4.80 10.69
N ARG A 130 -15.36 -5.00 10.15
CA ARG A 130 -15.54 -5.53 8.79
C ARG A 130 -15.41 -4.40 7.78
N THR A 131 -15.01 -4.73 6.55
CA THR A 131 -15.06 -3.78 5.43
C THR A 131 -16.51 -3.43 5.15
N ALA A 132 -16.82 -2.13 5.06
CA ALA A 132 -18.22 -1.69 4.97
C ALA A 132 -18.87 -2.06 3.63
N THR A 133 -18.12 -2.04 2.54
CA THR A 133 -18.63 -2.18 1.17
C THR A 133 -17.95 -3.29 0.38
N LEU A 134 -16.69 -3.61 0.66
CA LEU A 134 -16.00 -4.73 0.02
C LEU A 134 -16.62 -6.09 0.38
N SER A 135 -17.20 -6.22 1.57
CA SER A 135 -17.91 -7.41 1.98
C SER A 135 -19.15 -7.70 1.12
N ASN A 136 -19.76 -6.68 0.54
CA ASN A 136 -20.89 -6.87 -0.37
C ASN A 136 -20.48 -7.53 -1.71
N LEU A 137 -19.22 -7.35 -2.12
CA LEU A 137 -18.70 -7.88 -3.37
C LEU A 137 -18.07 -9.28 -3.22
N PHE A 138 -17.29 -9.47 -2.16
CA PHE A 138 -16.46 -10.65 -1.93
C PHE A 138 -16.98 -11.56 -0.79
N GLY A 139 -18.06 -11.16 -0.12
CA GLY A 139 -18.62 -11.88 1.02
C GLY A 139 -18.00 -11.46 2.36
N ASP A 140 -18.69 -11.86 3.42
CA ASP A 140 -18.40 -11.44 4.82
C ASP A 140 -17.09 -12.03 5.42
N TRP A 141 -16.34 -12.80 4.64
CA TRP A 141 -15.11 -13.44 5.10
C TRP A 141 -13.89 -12.51 5.10
N ILE A 142 -13.92 -11.40 4.31
CA ILE A 142 -12.83 -10.43 4.27
C ILE A 142 -12.95 -9.45 5.45
N ARG A 143 -11.95 -9.46 6.31
CA ARG A 143 -11.83 -8.53 7.45
C ARG A 143 -10.78 -7.48 7.14
N VAL A 144 -10.99 -6.27 7.67
CA VAL A 144 -10.00 -5.17 7.54
C VAL A 144 -8.61 -5.60 8.03
N ARG A 145 -8.54 -6.43 9.06
CA ARG A 145 -7.30 -7.01 9.57
C ARG A 145 -6.50 -7.74 8.49
N ASP A 146 -7.18 -8.56 7.70
CA ASP A 146 -6.52 -9.41 6.71
C ASP A 146 -5.90 -8.57 5.57
N ILE A 147 -6.52 -7.45 5.27
CA ILE A 147 -6.02 -6.46 4.31
C ILE A 147 -4.77 -5.75 4.84
N TYR A 148 -4.81 -5.31 6.08
CA TYR A 148 -3.69 -4.60 6.72
C TYR A 148 -2.59 -5.53 7.26
N SER A 149 -2.76 -6.85 7.16
CA SER A 149 -1.74 -7.84 7.57
C SER A 149 -0.40 -7.65 6.88
N ILE A 150 -0.37 -6.99 5.73
CA ILE A 150 0.86 -6.67 4.99
C ILE A 150 1.87 -5.85 5.83
N PHE A 151 1.42 -5.05 6.80
CA PHE A 151 2.30 -4.33 7.71
C PHE A 151 3.17 -5.23 8.59
N PHE A 152 2.76 -6.49 8.78
CA PHE A 152 3.52 -7.47 9.55
C PHE A 152 4.29 -8.43 8.66
N LEU A 153 4.04 -8.41 7.37
CA LEU A 153 4.66 -9.28 6.40
C LEU A 153 5.92 -8.63 5.79
N PHE A 154 5.95 -7.31 5.72
CA PHE A 154 7.04 -6.48 5.20
C PHE A 154 7.57 -5.48 6.22
#